data_da6626f55893c0ac5a8aa8be4e0658d3
#
_entry.id   da6626f55893c0ac5a8aa8be4e0658d3
#
_cell.length_a   1.000
_cell.length_b   1.000
_cell.length_c   1.000
_cell.angle_alpha   90.00
_cell.angle_beta   90.00
_cell.angle_gamma   90.00
#
_symmetry.space_group_name_H-M   'P 1'
#
loop_
_entity.id
_entity.type
_entity.pdbx_description
1 polymer ?
#
loop_
_entity_poly.entity_id
_entity_poly.type
_entity_poly.pdbx_seq_one_letter_code
_entity_poly.pdbx_strand_id
1 'polypeptide(L)'
;NPTIVVITDRNDLDDQLFDTFSAAHEFLRQTPEHVETRDDLRNAMDKNSGGIVFSTIHKFYPEFEKGEKEMPVLSERSDIIVIADEAHRTQYGLTAKQTKNGIRYGYAKYLRDALPNASFIGFTGTPISTEDKSTINVFGNYIDIYDITQAVDDDATVRIYYESNVFPLKLKEGTEKEYQKLIKEAN
;
A
#
# COMPACT_ATOMS: atom_id res chain seq x y z
N ASN A 1 21.11 -12.86 -9.04
CA ASN A 1 19.96 -13.08 -8.15
C ASN A 1 19.21 -11.76 -7.98
N PRO A 2 17.91 -11.68 -8.28
CA PRO A 2 17.14 -10.45 -8.06
C PRO A 2 17.05 -10.12 -6.56
N THR A 3 16.87 -8.84 -6.25
CA THR A 3 16.43 -8.39 -4.93
C THR A 3 14.92 -8.31 -4.93
N ILE A 4 14.27 -8.88 -3.93
CA ILE A 4 12.83 -8.80 -3.74
C ILE A 4 12.56 -7.79 -2.62
N VAL A 5 11.73 -6.79 -2.90
CA VAL A 5 11.31 -5.80 -1.91
C VAL A 5 9.82 -5.99 -1.67
N VAL A 6 9.46 -6.45 -0.48
CA VAL A 6 8.06 -6.60 -0.06
C VAL A 6 7.63 -5.33 0.66
N ILE A 7 6.57 -4.70 0.17
CA ILE A 7 6.06 -3.44 0.70
C ILE A 7 4.66 -3.63 1.25
N THR A 8 4.49 -3.22 2.50
CA THR A 8 3.21 -3.20 3.21
C THR A 8 2.80 -1.77 3.54
N ASP A 9 1.51 -1.57 3.84
CA ASP A 9 0.97 -0.27 4.27
C ASP A 9 1.09 -0.07 5.80
N ARG A 10 1.16 -1.16 6.58
CA ARG A 10 1.08 -1.14 8.03
C ARG A 10 2.20 -1.97 8.67
N ASN A 11 2.71 -1.48 9.80
CA ASN A 11 3.78 -2.16 10.52
C ASN A 11 3.38 -3.55 11.01
N ASP A 12 2.17 -3.72 11.53
CA ASP A 12 1.68 -5.02 12.02
C ASP A 12 1.58 -6.09 10.92
N LEU A 13 1.25 -5.70 9.69
CA LEU A 13 1.27 -6.60 8.52
C LEU A 13 2.70 -6.87 8.04
N ASP A 14 3.57 -5.87 8.12
CA ASP A 14 4.99 -5.99 7.78
C ASP A 14 5.66 -7.03 8.71
N ASP A 15 5.46 -6.91 10.02
CA ASP A 15 5.96 -7.84 11.03
C ASP A 15 5.43 -9.27 10.79
N GLN A 16 4.12 -9.44 10.55
CA GLN A 16 3.51 -10.75 10.32
C GLN A 16 4.05 -11.45 9.07
N LEU A 17 4.18 -10.72 7.96
CA LEU A 17 4.74 -11.24 6.72
C LEU A 17 6.22 -11.58 6.91
N PHE A 18 6.99 -10.69 7.52
CA PHE A 18 8.40 -10.91 7.82
C PHE A 18 8.62 -12.17 8.65
N ASP A 19 7.84 -12.39 9.72
CA ASP A 19 7.90 -13.57 10.55
C ASP A 19 7.60 -14.85 9.76
N THR A 20 6.59 -14.81 8.89
CA THR A 20 6.23 -15.93 8.03
C THR A 20 7.36 -16.31 7.08
N PHE A 21 7.98 -15.33 6.43
CA PHE A 21 9.10 -15.55 5.52
C PHE A 21 10.37 -15.96 6.28
N SER A 22 10.59 -15.41 7.47
CA SER A 22 11.70 -15.77 8.34
C SER A 22 11.63 -17.22 8.80
N ALA A 23 10.42 -17.71 9.11
CA ALA A 23 10.20 -19.14 9.42
C ALA A 23 10.52 -20.05 8.23
N ALA A 24 10.37 -19.55 7.00
CA ALA A 24 10.65 -20.29 5.77
C ALA A 24 12.10 -20.08 5.22
N HIS A 25 13.02 -19.50 5.99
CA HIS A 25 14.37 -19.10 5.51
C HIS A 25 15.17 -20.25 4.91
N GLU A 26 15.03 -21.47 5.42
CA GLU A 26 15.69 -22.65 4.86
C GLU A 26 15.21 -22.96 3.43
N PHE A 27 13.91 -22.83 3.19
CA PHE A 27 13.31 -23.00 1.86
C PHE A 27 13.74 -21.88 0.91
N LEU A 28 13.78 -20.64 1.40
CA LEU A 28 14.21 -19.46 0.65
C LEU A 28 15.72 -19.46 0.39
N ARG A 29 16.51 -20.21 1.15
CA ARG A 29 17.98 -20.25 1.12
C ARG A 29 18.63 -18.89 1.36
N GLN A 30 17.95 -18.01 2.04
CA GLN A 30 18.40 -16.68 2.44
C GLN A 30 17.57 -16.18 3.61
N THR A 31 18.17 -15.37 4.45
CA THR A 31 17.49 -14.73 5.58
C THR A 31 16.86 -13.44 5.09
N PRO A 32 15.53 -13.25 5.25
CA PRO A 32 14.88 -11.97 5.00
C PRO A 32 15.46 -10.87 5.89
N GLU A 33 15.44 -9.65 5.39
CA GLU A 33 15.90 -8.46 6.09
C GLU A 33 14.71 -7.53 6.38
N HIS A 34 14.50 -7.19 7.65
CA HIS A 34 13.47 -6.25 8.05
C HIS A 34 14.09 -4.85 8.17
N VAL A 35 13.53 -3.91 7.43
CA VAL A 35 13.98 -2.52 7.41
C VAL A 35 13.15 -1.73 8.42
N GLU A 36 13.78 -1.25 9.49
CA GLU A 36 13.12 -0.44 10.50
C GLU A 36 13.24 1.05 10.23
N THR A 37 14.39 1.47 9.70
CA THR A 37 14.67 2.87 9.42
C THR A 37 14.91 3.13 7.93
N ARG A 38 14.94 4.39 7.53
CA ARG A 38 15.30 4.77 6.15
C ARG A 38 16.77 4.53 5.83
N ASP A 39 17.63 4.62 6.82
CA ASP A 39 19.05 4.32 6.62
C ASP A 39 19.25 2.82 6.41
N ASP A 40 18.48 1.96 7.10
CA ASP A 40 18.46 0.52 6.81
C ASP A 40 17.98 0.26 5.39
N LEU A 41 16.94 0.98 4.94
CA LEU A 41 16.45 0.86 3.56
C LEU A 41 17.52 1.24 2.54
N ARG A 42 18.25 2.34 2.76
CA ARG A 42 19.35 2.75 1.89
C ARG A 42 20.45 1.68 1.84
N ASN A 43 20.85 1.16 2.99
CA ASN A 43 21.86 0.10 3.10
C ASN A 43 21.40 -1.20 2.42
N ALA A 44 20.13 -1.56 2.57
CA ALA A 44 19.56 -2.73 1.92
C ALA A 44 19.54 -2.60 0.39
N MET A 45 19.29 -1.40 -0.15
CA MET A 45 19.25 -1.13 -1.59
C MET A 45 20.62 -0.92 -2.22
N ASP A 46 21.64 -0.63 -1.44
CA ASP A 46 23.03 -0.47 -1.92
C ASP A 46 23.72 -1.82 -2.24
N LYS A 47 23.07 -2.94 -1.91
CA LYS A 47 23.59 -4.29 -2.23
C LYS A 47 23.59 -4.53 -3.74
N ASN A 48 24.64 -5.18 -4.21
CA ASN A 48 24.84 -5.45 -5.64
C ASN A 48 23.88 -6.52 -6.21
N SER A 49 23.37 -7.42 -5.39
CA SER A 49 22.44 -8.47 -5.84
C SER A 49 21.80 -9.23 -4.67
N GLY A 50 20.67 -9.86 -4.94
CA GLY A 50 19.98 -10.77 -4.02
C GLY A 50 19.34 -10.06 -2.82
N GLY A 51 18.76 -10.86 -1.93
CA GLY A 51 18.09 -10.40 -0.73
C GLY A 51 16.57 -10.35 -0.86
N ILE A 52 15.90 -10.53 0.28
CA ILE A 52 14.46 -10.28 0.45
C ILE A 52 14.35 -9.23 1.54
N VAL A 53 13.79 -8.08 1.20
CA VAL A 53 13.74 -6.89 2.04
C VAL A 53 12.28 -6.58 2.35
N PHE A 54 11.92 -6.48 3.62
CA PHE A 54 10.61 -6.08 4.10
C PHE A 54 10.64 -4.63 4.56
N SER A 55 9.67 -3.84 4.09
CA SER A 55 9.60 -2.41 4.39
C SER A 55 8.17 -1.90 4.29
N THR A 56 7.81 -0.95 5.14
CA THR A 56 6.58 -0.21 4.95
C THR A 56 6.76 0.88 3.89
N ILE A 57 5.67 1.20 3.16
CA ILE A 57 5.65 2.22 2.11
C ILE A 57 6.10 3.60 2.60
N HIS A 58 5.89 3.90 3.89
CA HIS A 58 6.24 5.18 4.50
C HIS A 58 7.74 5.48 4.48
N LYS A 59 8.59 4.46 4.40
CA LYS A 59 10.04 4.64 4.32
C LYS A 59 10.52 5.16 2.96
N PHE A 60 9.66 5.06 1.93
CA PHE A 60 9.87 5.63 0.60
C PHE A 60 9.32 7.07 0.46
N TYR A 61 9.08 7.77 1.56
CA TYR A 61 8.56 9.13 1.53
C TYR A 61 9.66 10.14 1.89
N PRO A 62 9.79 11.28 1.16
CA PRO A 62 10.81 12.29 1.46
C PRO A 62 10.66 12.87 2.86
N GLU A 63 11.78 13.15 3.50
CA GLU A 63 11.80 13.82 4.80
C GLU A 63 11.70 15.35 4.62
N PHE A 64 10.50 15.83 4.33
CA PHE A 64 10.25 17.25 4.10
C PHE A 64 10.68 18.15 5.25
N GLU A 65 10.64 17.64 6.49
CA GLU A 65 11.09 18.36 7.69
C GLU A 65 12.61 18.57 7.68
N LYS A 66 13.36 17.71 7.02
CA LYS A 66 14.81 17.82 6.80
C LYS A 66 15.16 18.56 5.50
N GLY A 67 14.14 19.07 4.79
CA GLY A 67 14.32 19.84 3.56
C GLY A 67 14.40 19.02 2.27
N GLU A 68 14.16 17.72 2.32
CA GLU A 68 14.03 16.89 1.12
C GLU A 68 12.76 17.30 0.35
N LYS A 69 12.87 17.46 -0.96
CA LYS A 69 11.73 17.80 -1.84
C LYS A 69 11.25 16.59 -2.64
N GLU A 70 12.14 15.65 -2.90
CA GLU A 70 11.96 14.48 -3.74
C GLU A 70 12.59 13.27 -3.06
N MET A 71 12.13 12.08 -3.40
CA MET A 71 12.76 10.85 -2.93
C MET A 71 14.04 10.62 -3.75
N PRO A 72 15.21 10.43 -3.12
CA PRO A 72 16.42 10.10 -3.85
C PRO A 72 16.31 8.72 -4.51
N VAL A 73 17.00 8.53 -5.62
CA VAL A 73 17.18 7.20 -6.21
C VAL A 73 17.98 6.35 -5.24
N LEU A 74 17.38 5.24 -4.79
CA LEU A 74 18.04 4.28 -3.91
C LEU A 74 18.81 3.21 -4.68
N SER A 75 18.31 2.84 -5.87
CA SER A 75 18.98 1.91 -6.74
C SER A 75 18.51 2.05 -8.19
N GLU A 76 19.44 2.04 -9.15
CA GLU A 76 19.15 2.01 -10.59
C GLU A 76 19.11 0.59 -11.17
N ARG A 77 19.22 -0.43 -10.34
CA ARG A 77 19.21 -1.83 -10.76
C ARG A 77 17.87 -2.23 -11.36
N SER A 78 17.92 -2.99 -12.45
CA SER A 78 16.72 -3.53 -13.12
C SER A 78 16.33 -4.94 -12.65
N ASP A 79 17.14 -5.56 -11.80
CA ASP A 79 16.88 -6.87 -11.21
C ASP A 79 16.26 -6.76 -9.80
N ILE A 80 15.58 -5.66 -9.51
CA ILE A 80 14.78 -5.47 -8.31
C ILE A 80 13.32 -5.76 -8.65
N ILE A 81 12.65 -6.57 -7.82
CA ILE A 81 11.23 -6.88 -7.92
C ILE A 81 10.55 -6.34 -6.68
N VAL A 82 9.64 -5.41 -6.86
CA VAL A 82 8.83 -4.84 -5.78
C VAL A 82 7.49 -5.54 -5.74
N ILE A 83 7.15 -6.13 -4.60
CA ILE A 83 5.87 -6.76 -4.30
C ILE A 83 5.13 -5.85 -3.34
N ALA A 84 4.04 -5.22 -3.79
CA ALA A 84 3.21 -4.36 -2.96
C ALA A 84 1.97 -5.12 -2.49
N ASP A 85 1.88 -5.35 -1.18
CA ASP A 85 0.67 -5.85 -0.55
C ASP A 85 -0.32 -4.70 -0.32
N GLU A 86 -1.63 -5.02 -0.31
CA GLU A 86 -2.71 -4.03 -0.27
C GLU A 86 -2.47 -2.88 -1.25
N ALA A 87 -2.14 -3.23 -2.48
CA ALA A 87 -1.66 -2.31 -3.51
C ALA A 87 -2.60 -1.11 -3.75
N HIS A 88 -3.91 -1.26 -3.48
CA HIS A 88 -4.88 -0.16 -3.56
C HIS A 88 -4.55 1.00 -2.59
N ARG A 89 -3.88 0.73 -1.48
CA ARG A 89 -3.47 1.75 -0.49
C ARG A 89 -2.20 2.47 -0.89
N THR A 90 -1.29 1.79 -1.58
CA THR A 90 -0.02 2.35 -2.04
C THR A 90 -0.15 3.17 -3.32
N GLN A 91 -1.32 3.14 -3.99
CA GLN A 91 -1.59 3.81 -5.28
C GLN A 91 -1.83 5.31 -5.20
N TYR A 92 -1.95 5.90 -4.01
CA TYR A 92 -2.26 7.31 -3.87
C TYR A 92 -1.17 8.19 -4.48
N GLY A 93 -1.52 8.81 -5.64
CA GLY A 93 -0.89 10.03 -6.11
C GLY A 93 0.33 9.88 -7.00
N LEU A 94 0.17 9.28 -8.18
CA LEU A 94 1.05 9.60 -9.31
C LEU A 94 0.88 11.07 -9.74
N THR A 95 -0.30 11.68 -9.45
CA THR A 95 -0.60 13.08 -9.76
C THR A 95 -0.16 14.03 -8.64
N ALA A 96 0.39 15.15 -9.05
CA ALA A 96 0.83 16.22 -8.15
C ALA A 96 -0.37 16.86 -7.43
N LYS A 97 -0.26 17.04 -6.11
CA LYS A 97 -1.21 17.83 -5.33
C LYS A 97 -0.51 19.09 -4.81
N GLN A 98 -1.11 20.24 -5.09
CA GLN A 98 -0.62 21.50 -4.53
C GLN A 98 -1.05 21.59 -3.05
N THR A 99 -0.08 21.75 -2.17
CA THR A 99 -0.29 21.95 -0.73
C THR A 99 0.25 23.32 -0.30
N LYS A 100 -0.07 23.77 0.90
CA LYS A 100 0.46 25.03 1.46
C LYS A 100 2.00 25.06 1.49
N ASN A 101 2.64 23.88 1.51
CA ASN A 101 4.10 23.72 1.62
C ASN A 101 4.75 23.30 0.28
N GLY A 102 4.04 23.45 -0.85
CA GLY A 102 4.54 23.09 -2.18
C GLY A 102 3.81 21.92 -2.81
N ILE A 103 4.37 21.41 -3.91
CA ILE A 103 3.82 20.27 -4.65
C ILE A 103 4.21 18.99 -3.91
N ARG A 104 3.24 18.11 -3.66
CA ARG A 104 3.44 16.79 -3.10
C ARG A 104 2.83 15.73 -4.00
N TYR A 105 3.48 14.57 -4.06
CA TYR A 105 3.00 13.39 -4.73
C TYR A 105 2.59 12.33 -3.71
N GLY A 106 1.99 11.24 -4.16
CA GLY A 106 1.71 10.10 -3.30
C GLY A 106 2.85 9.08 -3.29
N TYR A 107 2.68 8.07 -2.47
CA TYR A 107 3.67 7.03 -2.23
C TYR A 107 4.12 6.30 -3.51
N ALA A 108 3.18 6.03 -4.43
CA ALA A 108 3.50 5.34 -5.68
C ALA A 108 4.55 6.08 -6.52
N LYS A 109 4.48 7.42 -6.55
CA LYS A 109 5.47 8.23 -7.28
C LYS A 109 6.84 8.13 -6.62
N TYR A 110 6.92 8.36 -5.32
CA TYR A 110 8.20 8.34 -4.60
C TYR A 110 8.86 6.97 -4.60
N LEU A 111 8.08 5.89 -4.51
CA LEU A 111 8.57 4.53 -4.63
C LEU A 111 9.20 4.29 -6.02
N ARG A 112 8.55 4.76 -7.08
CA ARG A 112 9.08 4.63 -8.44
C ARG A 112 10.29 5.52 -8.68
N ASP A 113 10.34 6.70 -8.08
CA ASP A 113 11.51 7.58 -8.14
C ASP A 113 12.71 6.94 -7.41
N ALA A 114 12.46 6.27 -6.29
CA ALA A 114 13.49 5.55 -5.55
C ALA A 114 14.06 4.33 -6.30
N LEU A 115 13.23 3.65 -7.10
CA LEU A 115 13.58 2.40 -7.80
C LEU A 115 13.09 2.47 -9.26
N PRO A 116 13.68 3.33 -10.11
CA PRO A 116 13.13 3.68 -11.43
C PRO A 116 13.12 2.52 -12.43
N ASN A 117 14.01 1.54 -12.27
CA ASN A 117 14.17 0.41 -13.18
C ASN A 117 13.62 -0.91 -12.61
N ALA A 118 13.00 -0.88 -11.41
CA ALA A 118 12.45 -2.07 -10.79
C ALA A 118 11.17 -2.55 -11.49
N SER A 119 10.90 -3.85 -11.38
CA SER A 119 9.61 -4.44 -11.75
C SER A 119 8.66 -4.39 -10.57
N PHE A 120 7.39 -4.05 -10.81
CA PHE A 120 6.39 -3.89 -9.76
C PHE A 120 5.24 -4.87 -9.96
N ILE A 121 4.85 -5.55 -8.89
CA ILE A 121 3.66 -6.41 -8.82
C ILE A 121 2.84 -6.00 -7.61
N GLY A 122 1.52 -5.85 -7.77
CA GLY A 122 0.60 -5.48 -6.71
C GLY A 122 -0.39 -6.59 -6.41
N PHE A 123 -0.63 -6.85 -5.13
CA PHE A 123 -1.68 -7.72 -4.63
C PHE A 123 -2.75 -6.86 -3.94
N THR A 124 -4.02 -7.09 -4.23
CA THR A 124 -5.12 -6.36 -3.59
C THR A 124 -6.44 -7.11 -3.69
N GLY A 125 -7.18 -7.18 -2.60
CA GLY A 125 -8.56 -7.67 -2.58
C GLY A 125 -9.59 -6.61 -3.01
N THR A 126 -9.19 -5.33 -3.15
CA THR A 126 -10.10 -4.21 -3.46
C THR A 126 -9.49 -3.30 -4.53
N PRO A 127 -9.40 -3.73 -5.79
CA PRO A 127 -8.84 -2.90 -6.85
C PRO A 127 -9.68 -1.64 -7.08
N ILE A 128 -9.01 -0.53 -7.35
CA ILE A 128 -9.65 0.78 -7.57
C ILE A 128 -9.62 1.11 -9.07
N SER A 129 -10.75 1.59 -9.59
CA SER A 129 -10.92 1.95 -11.02
C SER A 129 -11.36 3.40 -11.23
N THR A 130 -11.08 4.32 -10.30
CA THR A 130 -11.39 5.75 -10.47
C THR A 130 -10.33 6.43 -11.34
N GLU A 131 -10.70 7.50 -12.07
CA GLU A 131 -9.81 8.21 -13.00
C GLU A 131 -8.46 8.62 -12.38
N ASP A 132 -8.48 9.08 -11.12
CA ASP A 132 -7.27 9.55 -10.41
C ASP A 132 -6.49 8.44 -9.69
N LYS A 133 -7.05 7.21 -9.59
CA LYS A 133 -6.53 6.16 -8.71
C LYS A 133 -6.79 4.78 -9.32
N SER A 134 -6.27 4.53 -10.50
CA SER A 134 -6.45 3.23 -11.14
C SER A 134 -5.31 2.27 -10.80
N THR A 135 -5.65 1.08 -10.29
CA THR A 135 -4.69 -0.01 -10.07
C THR A 135 -3.96 -0.37 -11.35
N ILE A 136 -4.69 -0.41 -12.48
CA ILE A 136 -4.14 -0.73 -13.80
C ILE A 136 -3.13 0.33 -14.25
N ASN A 137 -3.37 1.61 -13.97
CA ASN A 137 -2.44 2.68 -14.35
C ASN A 137 -1.11 2.61 -13.59
N VAL A 138 -1.13 2.03 -12.39
CA VAL A 138 0.06 1.92 -11.53
C VAL A 138 0.82 0.63 -11.78
N PHE A 139 0.12 -0.50 -11.86
CA PHE A 139 0.72 -1.84 -11.90
C PHE A 139 0.59 -2.53 -13.27
N GLY A 140 -0.19 -1.97 -14.20
CA GLY A 140 -0.51 -2.61 -15.46
C GLY A 140 -1.75 -3.50 -15.38
N ASN A 141 -1.95 -4.33 -16.41
CA ASN A 141 -3.08 -5.24 -16.48
C ASN A 141 -3.03 -6.32 -15.39
N TYR A 142 -4.20 -6.85 -15.04
CA TYR A 142 -4.29 -7.98 -14.14
C TYR A 142 -3.54 -9.19 -14.70
N ILE A 143 -2.72 -9.81 -13.84
CA ILE A 143 -2.06 -11.07 -14.13
C ILE A 143 -3.04 -12.22 -13.86
N ASP A 144 -3.78 -12.11 -12.74
CA ASP A 144 -4.78 -13.08 -12.32
C ASP A 144 -5.84 -12.39 -11.43
N ILE A 145 -7.04 -12.98 -11.38
CA ILE A 145 -8.15 -12.54 -10.54
C ILE A 145 -8.73 -13.76 -9.84
N TYR A 146 -8.63 -13.79 -8.53
CA TYR A 146 -9.24 -14.78 -7.67
C TYR A 146 -10.37 -14.11 -6.88
N ASP A 147 -11.59 -14.22 -7.42
CA ASP A 147 -12.75 -13.55 -6.83
C ASP A 147 -13.45 -14.38 -5.74
N ILE A 148 -14.41 -13.76 -5.06
CA ILE A 148 -15.14 -14.42 -3.97
C ILE A 148 -15.95 -15.61 -4.45
N THR A 149 -16.39 -15.63 -5.71
CA THR A 149 -17.16 -16.74 -6.28
C THR A 149 -16.26 -17.96 -6.40
N GLN A 150 -15.09 -17.77 -6.98
CA GLN A 150 -14.07 -18.81 -7.11
C GLN A 150 -13.61 -19.29 -5.73
N ALA A 151 -13.40 -18.37 -4.77
CA ALA A 151 -13.02 -18.73 -3.41
C ALA A 151 -14.09 -19.59 -2.68
N VAL A 152 -15.37 -19.37 -2.98
CA VAL A 152 -16.48 -20.21 -2.47
C VAL A 152 -16.50 -21.58 -3.17
N ASP A 153 -16.29 -21.61 -4.48
CA ASP A 153 -16.29 -22.85 -5.24
C ASP A 153 -15.10 -23.76 -4.89
N ASP A 154 -13.98 -23.15 -4.50
CA ASP A 154 -12.77 -23.85 -4.02
C ASP A 154 -12.80 -24.17 -2.51
N ASP A 155 -13.93 -23.95 -1.81
CA ASP A 155 -14.09 -24.13 -0.36
C ASP A 155 -13.08 -23.32 0.49
N ALA A 156 -12.46 -22.28 -0.09
CA ALA A 156 -11.52 -21.40 0.61
C ALA A 156 -12.24 -20.38 1.51
N THR A 157 -13.52 -20.11 1.24
CA THR A 157 -14.37 -19.26 2.07
C THR A 157 -15.83 -19.74 2.03
N VAL A 158 -16.65 -19.17 2.89
CA VAL A 158 -18.09 -19.48 2.96
C VAL A 158 -18.90 -18.48 2.13
N ARG A 159 -20.06 -18.93 1.63
CA ARG A 159 -20.98 -18.07 0.90
C ARG A 159 -21.52 -16.97 1.81
N ILE A 160 -21.43 -15.71 1.35
CA ILE A 160 -21.98 -14.57 2.06
C ILE A 160 -23.45 -14.40 1.68
N TYR A 161 -24.31 -14.37 2.70
CA TYR A 161 -25.72 -14.01 2.57
C TYR A 161 -25.92 -12.59 3.08
N TYR A 162 -26.41 -11.70 2.20
CA TYR A 162 -26.63 -10.32 2.54
C TYR A 162 -28.13 -10.10 2.83
N GLU A 163 -28.47 -9.70 4.06
CA GLU A 163 -29.78 -9.30 4.46
C GLU A 163 -29.80 -7.80 4.77
N SER A 164 -30.57 -7.03 3.98
CA SER A 164 -30.71 -5.60 4.18
C SER A 164 -31.87 -5.28 5.11
N ASN A 165 -31.56 -4.89 6.34
CA ASN A 165 -32.56 -4.42 7.30
C ASN A 165 -32.53 -2.89 7.37
N VAL A 166 -33.58 -2.25 6.85
CA VAL A 166 -33.75 -0.80 6.96
C VAL A 166 -34.47 -0.48 8.26
N PHE A 167 -33.76 0.07 9.23
CA PHE A 167 -34.37 0.60 10.45
C PHE A 167 -34.73 2.08 10.23
N PRO A 168 -36.05 2.45 10.28
CA PRO A 168 -36.41 3.85 10.20
C PRO A 168 -35.95 4.57 11.46
N LEU A 169 -34.92 5.39 11.31
CA LEU A 169 -34.45 6.27 12.39
C LEU A 169 -35.48 7.43 12.51
N LYS A 170 -36.13 7.52 13.65
CA LYS A 170 -37.00 8.68 13.99
C LYS A 170 -36.30 9.51 15.06
N LEU A 171 -36.30 10.81 14.89
CA LEU A 171 -35.93 11.72 15.96
C LEU A 171 -36.85 11.52 17.16
N LYS A 172 -36.27 11.55 18.36
CA LYS A 172 -37.05 11.49 19.60
C LYS A 172 -37.97 12.74 19.64
N GLU A 173 -39.21 12.56 20.00
CA GLU A 173 -40.18 13.67 20.11
C GLU A 173 -39.57 14.83 20.95
N GLY A 174 -39.62 16.04 20.39
CA GLY A 174 -39.11 17.25 21.03
C GLY A 174 -37.63 17.63 20.73
N THR A 175 -36.88 16.79 19.99
CA THR A 175 -35.48 17.08 19.66
C THR A 175 -35.30 17.72 18.28
N GLU A 176 -36.35 17.94 17.50
CA GLU A 176 -36.24 18.55 16.15
C GLU A 176 -35.58 19.93 16.17
N LYS A 177 -35.90 20.78 17.18
CA LYS A 177 -35.32 22.11 17.29
C LYS A 177 -33.82 22.09 17.60
N GLU A 178 -33.40 21.16 18.42
CA GLU A 178 -32.01 20.96 18.80
C GLU A 178 -31.20 20.42 17.61
N TYR A 179 -31.76 19.45 16.87
CA TYR A 179 -31.16 18.93 15.65
C TYR A 179 -30.98 20.00 14.56
N GLN A 180 -31.99 20.84 14.33
CA GLN A 180 -31.92 21.95 13.39
C GLN A 180 -30.86 23.02 13.79
N LYS A 181 -30.63 23.19 15.09
CA LYS A 181 -29.60 24.09 15.60
C LYS A 181 -28.20 23.53 15.32
N LEU A 182 -27.99 22.22 15.58
CA LEU A 182 -26.71 21.54 15.31
C LEU A 182 -26.35 21.54 13.82
N ILE A 183 -27.33 21.35 12.92
CA ILE A 183 -27.10 21.46 11.47
C ILE A 183 -26.64 22.87 11.07
N LYS A 184 -27.21 23.91 11.69
CA LYS A 184 -26.83 25.30 11.38
C LYS A 184 -25.45 25.69 11.92
N GLU A 185 -25.00 25.04 12.99
CA GLU A 185 -23.66 25.26 13.58
C GLU A 185 -22.57 24.44 12.84
N ALA A 186 -22.97 23.41 12.09
CA ALA A 186 -22.05 22.53 11.35
C ALA A 186 -21.79 22.96 9.89
N ASN A 187 -22.57 23.93 9.36
CA ASN A 187 -22.40 24.55 8.04
C ASN A 187 -21.80 25.96 8.16
#